data_458209cb050948c49fc338ebaf7c905f
#
_entry.id   458209cb050948c49fc338ebaf7c905f
#
_cell.length_a   1.000
_cell.length_b   1.000
_cell.length_c   1.000
_cell.angle_alpha   90.00
_cell.angle_beta   90.00
_cell.angle_gamma   90.00
#
_symmetry.space_group_name_H-M   'P 1'
#
loop_
_entity.id
_entity.type
_entity.pdbx_description
1 polymer ?
#
loop_
_entity_poly.entity_id
_entity_poly.type
_entity_poly.pdbx_seq_one_letter_code
_entity_poly.pdbx_strand_id
1 'polypeptide(L)'
;VPGAPGIAIGTAVVVSPGADLYAVPAREAQDRRKEVRAFREALHSVQKDIQLVADNLGAELSPEDHALFDVYLSILDDSTIGREVVGLIKAGQWAQGALSQVMIEHIRHFERMEHSYLKERAVDVKDLGTRVLAYLQAANHEVRVYPDQTILVGEELTATSLGEIPREKLVGLISVRGSGNSHVAILARAMGVPTVMGAVDLPYARLQDRE
;
A
#
# COMPACT_ATOMS: atom_id res chain seq x y z
N VAL A 1 -19.32 8.42 -0.67
CA VAL A 1 -20.16 7.21 -0.74
C VAL A 1 -19.89 6.37 0.50
N PRO A 2 -20.92 5.90 1.24
CA PRO A 2 -20.69 5.03 2.39
C PRO A 2 -20.08 3.69 1.94
N GLY A 3 -18.97 3.29 2.55
CA GLY A 3 -18.37 1.97 2.39
C GLY A 3 -19.00 0.96 3.35
N ALA A 4 -18.87 1.21 4.65
CA ALA A 4 -19.54 0.47 5.72
C ALA A 4 -20.37 1.44 6.57
N PRO A 5 -21.63 1.08 6.95
CA PRO A 5 -22.49 1.96 7.74
C PRO A 5 -22.00 2.05 9.18
N GLY A 6 -22.29 3.17 9.84
CA GLY A 6 -22.01 3.37 11.25
C GLY A 6 -21.63 4.79 11.59
N ILE A 7 -21.36 5.01 12.87
CA ILE A 7 -20.87 6.28 13.42
C ILE A 7 -19.60 5.97 14.20
N ALA A 8 -18.54 6.74 13.97
CA ALA A 8 -17.32 6.68 14.73
C ALA A 8 -16.91 8.08 15.21
N ILE A 9 -16.34 8.13 16.40
CA ILE A 9 -15.73 9.33 16.97
C ILE A 9 -14.32 8.94 17.40
N GLY A 10 -13.33 9.70 17.01
CA GLY A 10 -11.93 9.38 17.32
C GLY A 10 -10.95 10.41 16.80
N THR A 11 -9.68 10.12 16.97
CA THR A 11 -8.58 10.94 16.48
C THR A 11 -8.29 10.64 15.02
N ALA A 12 -8.27 11.65 14.18
CA ALA A 12 -7.89 11.51 12.78
C ALA A 12 -6.37 11.31 12.66
N VAL A 13 -5.97 10.18 12.08
CA VAL A 13 -4.59 9.90 11.70
C VAL A 13 -4.50 9.92 10.18
N VAL A 14 -3.72 10.87 9.66
CA VAL A 14 -3.58 11.09 8.23
C VAL A 14 -2.45 10.21 7.70
N VAL A 15 -2.77 9.36 6.71
CA VAL A 15 -1.76 8.60 5.98
C VAL A 15 -1.13 9.55 4.96
N SER A 16 0.08 10.00 5.24
CA SER A 16 0.85 10.77 4.26
C SER A 16 1.26 9.87 3.10
N PRO A 17 1.23 10.36 1.86
CA PRO A 17 1.81 9.63 0.75
C PRO A 17 3.28 9.34 1.07
N GLY A 18 3.65 8.07 0.97
CA GLY A 18 5.02 7.62 1.19
C GLY A 18 5.96 8.08 0.05
N ALA A 19 6.91 7.23 -0.30
CA ALA A 19 7.76 7.42 -1.47
C ALA A 19 6.91 7.54 -2.76
N ASP A 20 7.35 8.36 -3.71
CA ASP A 20 6.65 8.56 -4.98
C ASP A 20 7.39 7.83 -6.12
N LEU A 21 6.76 6.79 -6.66
CA LEU A 21 7.28 6.02 -7.79
C LEU A 21 7.52 6.88 -9.04
N TYR A 22 6.71 7.92 -9.25
CA TYR A 22 6.80 8.79 -10.43
C TYR A 22 7.85 9.89 -10.29
N ALA A 23 8.34 10.15 -9.08
CA ALA A 23 9.34 11.17 -8.79
C ALA A 23 10.79 10.63 -8.74
N VAL A 24 11.00 9.34 -9.04
CA VAL A 24 12.33 8.72 -8.99
C VAL A 24 13.15 9.14 -10.22
N PRO A 25 14.32 9.83 -10.05
CA PRO A 25 15.13 10.24 -11.16
C PRO A 25 15.87 9.06 -11.81
N ALA A 26 16.16 9.18 -13.09
CA ALA A 26 17.01 8.21 -13.78
C ALA A 26 18.48 8.37 -13.31
N ARG A 27 19.11 7.28 -12.90
CA ARG A 27 20.52 7.21 -12.48
C ARG A 27 21.13 5.88 -12.88
N GLU A 28 22.44 5.89 -13.11
CA GLU A 28 23.20 4.65 -13.26
C GLU A 28 23.62 4.08 -11.91
N ALA A 29 23.66 2.77 -11.83
CA ALA A 29 24.15 2.05 -10.65
C ALA A 29 25.67 2.20 -10.54
N GLN A 30 26.17 2.73 -9.42
CA GLN A 30 27.60 2.78 -9.13
C GLN A 30 28.16 1.39 -8.79
N ASP A 31 27.41 0.60 -8.03
CA ASP A 31 27.70 -0.78 -7.68
C ASP A 31 26.45 -1.65 -7.83
N ARG A 32 26.36 -2.34 -8.96
CA ARG A 32 25.21 -3.19 -9.29
C ARG A 32 24.95 -4.29 -8.27
N ARG A 33 26.00 -4.84 -7.63
CA ARG A 33 25.85 -5.91 -6.63
C ARG A 33 25.24 -5.34 -5.34
N LYS A 34 25.66 -4.15 -4.97
CA LYS A 34 25.10 -3.43 -3.80
C LYS A 34 23.64 -3.08 -4.06
N GLU A 35 23.31 -2.57 -5.24
CA GLU A 35 21.94 -2.23 -5.65
C GLU A 35 21.02 -3.46 -5.63
N VAL A 36 21.46 -4.61 -6.18
CA VAL A 36 20.66 -5.84 -6.14
C VAL A 36 20.42 -6.30 -4.72
N ARG A 37 21.43 -6.21 -3.84
CA ARG A 37 21.27 -6.59 -2.43
C ARG A 37 20.28 -5.68 -1.72
N ALA A 38 20.44 -4.38 -1.84
CA ALA A 38 19.54 -3.40 -1.24
C ALA A 38 18.09 -3.61 -1.70
N PHE A 39 17.90 -3.86 -2.98
CA PHE A 39 16.57 -4.14 -3.54
C PHE A 39 15.96 -5.43 -2.93
N ARG A 40 16.72 -6.51 -2.84
CA ARG A 40 16.20 -7.76 -2.26
C ARG A 40 15.90 -7.65 -0.78
N GLU A 41 16.73 -6.91 -0.03
CA GLU A 41 16.47 -6.61 1.39
C GLU A 41 15.17 -5.81 1.55
N ALA A 42 14.96 -4.78 0.72
CA ALA A 42 13.74 -3.99 0.71
C ALA A 42 12.50 -4.85 0.36
N LEU A 43 12.61 -5.66 -0.70
CA LEU A 43 11.54 -6.55 -1.13
C LEU A 43 11.13 -7.53 -0.01
N HIS A 44 12.12 -8.16 0.61
CA HIS A 44 11.89 -9.10 1.72
C HIS A 44 11.28 -8.41 2.96
N SER A 45 11.66 -7.17 3.23
CA SER A 45 11.07 -6.39 4.32
C SER A 45 9.59 -6.15 4.07
N VAL A 46 9.21 -5.74 2.85
CA VAL A 46 7.80 -5.54 2.49
C VAL A 46 7.01 -6.86 2.52
N GLN A 47 7.60 -7.97 2.07
CA GLN A 47 6.95 -9.29 2.20
C GLN A 47 6.62 -9.63 3.65
N LYS A 48 7.54 -9.36 4.58
CA LYS A 48 7.31 -9.56 6.02
C LYS A 48 6.20 -8.66 6.55
N ASP A 49 6.18 -7.39 6.15
CA ASP A 49 5.13 -6.46 6.57
C ASP A 49 3.76 -6.93 6.07
N ILE A 50 3.66 -7.36 4.81
CA ILE A 50 2.42 -7.88 4.23
C ILE A 50 1.95 -9.15 4.95
N GLN A 51 2.88 -10.06 5.28
CA GLN A 51 2.54 -11.26 6.06
C GLN A 51 2.03 -10.89 7.45
N LEU A 52 2.67 -9.94 8.12
CA LEU A 52 2.25 -9.48 9.43
C LEU A 52 0.85 -8.84 9.39
N VAL A 53 0.57 -8.07 8.36
CA VAL A 53 -0.76 -7.50 8.12
C VAL A 53 -1.81 -8.59 7.92
N ALA A 54 -1.53 -9.60 7.10
CA ALA A 54 -2.42 -10.73 6.89
C ALA A 54 -2.68 -11.51 8.18
N ASP A 55 -1.63 -11.73 8.99
CA ASP A 55 -1.73 -12.42 10.28
C ASP A 55 -2.58 -11.62 11.28
N ASN A 56 -2.39 -10.30 11.34
CA ASN A 56 -3.15 -9.40 12.22
C ASN A 56 -4.65 -9.36 11.87
N LEU A 57 -4.98 -9.48 10.59
CA LEU A 57 -6.36 -9.48 10.09
C LEU A 57 -6.96 -10.88 10.06
N GLY A 58 -6.17 -11.93 10.27
CA GLY A 58 -6.49 -13.33 9.98
C GLY A 58 -7.84 -13.84 10.48
N ALA A 59 -8.28 -13.41 11.67
CA ALA A 59 -9.58 -13.83 12.24
C ALA A 59 -10.80 -13.17 11.54
N GLU A 60 -10.58 -12.09 10.80
CA GLU A 60 -11.61 -11.28 10.16
C GLU A 60 -11.64 -11.44 8.63
N LEU A 61 -10.62 -12.13 8.08
CA LEU A 61 -10.49 -12.36 6.64
C LEU A 61 -11.37 -13.55 6.19
N SER A 62 -12.13 -13.33 5.11
CA SER A 62 -12.71 -14.43 4.35
C SER A 62 -11.62 -15.20 3.59
N PRO A 63 -11.90 -16.42 3.11
CA PRO A 63 -10.96 -17.16 2.25
C PRO A 63 -10.52 -16.36 1.01
N GLU A 64 -11.43 -15.57 0.43
CA GLU A 64 -11.17 -14.71 -0.71
C GLU A 64 -10.20 -13.57 -0.35
N ASP A 65 -10.33 -13.01 0.86
CA ASP A 65 -9.45 -11.95 1.35
C ASP A 65 -8.05 -12.48 1.66
N HIS A 66 -7.94 -13.69 2.22
CA HIS A 66 -6.65 -14.38 2.37
C HIS A 66 -5.95 -14.56 1.02
N ALA A 67 -6.69 -15.01 -0.01
CA ALA A 67 -6.15 -15.17 -1.35
C ALA A 67 -5.61 -13.85 -1.94
N LEU A 68 -6.16 -12.71 -1.53
CA LEU A 68 -5.64 -11.39 -1.93
C LEU A 68 -4.21 -11.15 -1.42
N PHE A 69 -3.94 -11.44 -0.15
CA PHE A 69 -2.61 -11.31 0.43
C PHE A 69 -1.61 -12.29 -0.18
N ASP A 70 -2.04 -13.51 -0.53
CA ASP A 70 -1.23 -14.46 -1.29
C ASP A 70 -0.84 -13.91 -2.66
N VAL A 71 -1.75 -13.21 -3.34
CA VAL A 71 -1.45 -12.52 -4.61
C VAL A 71 -0.43 -11.40 -4.39
N TYR A 72 -0.54 -10.61 -3.33
CA TYR A 72 0.43 -9.55 -3.01
C TYR A 72 1.84 -10.14 -2.79
N LEU A 73 1.94 -11.20 -2.01
CA LEU A 73 3.21 -11.90 -1.79
C LEU A 73 3.77 -12.50 -3.08
N SER A 74 2.91 -13.03 -3.95
CA SER A 74 3.31 -13.55 -5.27
C SER A 74 3.81 -12.44 -6.21
N ILE A 75 3.22 -11.26 -6.18
CA ILE A 75 3.70 -10.09 -6.93
C ILE A 75 5.09 -9.69 -6.45
N LEU A 76 5.31 -9.66 -5.15
CA LEU A 76 6.59 -9.29 -4.52
C LEU A 76 7.66 -10.40 -4.58
N ASP A 77 7.37 -11.53 -5.22
CA ASP A 77 8.33 -12.64 -5.31
C ASP A 77 9.52 -12.32 -6.24
N ASP A 78 10.68 -12.90 -5.89
CA ASP A 78 11.91 -12.80 -6.70
C ASP A 78 11.74 -13.32 -8.14
N SER A 79 10.79 -14.22 -8.38
CA SER A 79 10.50 -14.80 -9.71
C SER A 79 9.57 -13.93 -10.57
N THR A 80 8.93 -12.93 -9.97
CA THR A 80 8.03 -11.96 -10.63
C THR A 80 8.72 -10.60 -10.76
N ILE A 81 8.27 -9.60 -10.02
CA ILE A 81 8.85 -8.25 -10.02
C ILE A 81 10.34 -8.29 -9.68
N GLY A 82 10.76 -9.17 -8.78
CA GLY A 82 12.16 -9.33 -8.40
C GLY A 82 13.07 -9.59 -9.59
N ARG A 83 12.67 -10.48 -10.51
CA ARG A 83 13.44 -10.81 -11.72
C ARG A 83 13.58 -9.63 -12.67
N GLU A 84 12.49 -8.90 -12.91
CA GLU A 84 12.45 -7.78 -13.83
C GLU A 84 13.35 -6.64 -13.30
N VAL A 85 13.18 -6.26 -12.03
CA VAL A 85 13.98 -5.21 -11.39
C VAL A 85 15.46 -5.57 -11.36
N VAL A 86 15.82 -6.79 -10.95
CA VAL A 86 17.20 -7.26 -10.95
C VAL A 86 17.80 -7.27 -12.37
N GLY A 87 16.99 -7.58 -13.39
CA GLY A 87 17.39 -7.49 -14.80
C GLY A 87 17.84 -6.08 -15.18
N LEU A 88 17.05 -5.08 -14.84
CA LEU A 88 17.36 -3.66 -15.11
C LEU A 88 18.58 -3.18 -14.31
N ILE A 89 18.73 -3.60 -13.04
CA ILE A 89 19.90 -3.26 -12.24
C ILE A 89 21.18 -3.86 -12.87
N LYS A 90 21.11 -5.09 -13.32
CA LYS A 90 22.24 -5.73 -14.04
C LYS A 90 22.55 -5.05 -15.37
N ALA A 91 21.55 -4.46 -16.03
CA ALA A 91 21.73 -3.64 -17.23
C ALA A 91 22.35 -2.26 -16.95
N GLY A 92 22.44 -1.84 -15.69
CA GLY A 92 23.13 -0.60 -15.29
C GLY A 92 22.26 0.42 -14.57
N GLN A 93 20.97 0.16 -14.37
CA GLN A 93 20.09 1.06 -13.65
C GLN A 93 20.22 0.87 -12.12
N TRP A 94 20.10 1.95 -11.35
CA TRP A 94 20.06 1.86 -9.89
C TRP A 94 18.73 1.28 -9.37
N ALA A 95 18.72 0.75 -8.16
CA ALA A 95 17.60 -0.04 -7.63
C ALA A 95 16.27 0.73 -7.64
N GLN A 96 16.28 1.99 -7.18
CA GLN A 96 15.03 2.79 -7.12
C GLN A 96 14.48 3.07 -8.52
N GLY A 97 15.34 3.40 -9.49
CA GLY A 97 14.91 3.65 -10.88
C GLY A 97 14.39 2.38 -11.56
N ALA A 98 15.06 1.25 -11.35
CA ALA A 98 14.63 -0.04 -11.87
C ALA A 98 13.26 -0.45 -11.29
N LEU A 99 13.08 -0.31 -9.98
CA LEU A 99 11.80 -0.56 -9.31
C LEU A 99 10.71 0.35 -9.86
N SER A 100 10.96 1.67 -9.92
CA SER A 100 10.00 2.64 -10.44
C SER A 100 9.53 2.29 -11.84
N GLN A 101 10.45 1.98 -12.74
CA GLN A 101 10.12 1.63 -14.13
C GLN A 101 9.22 0.39 -14.19
N VAL A 102 9.61 -0.71 -13.52
CA VAL A 102 8.86 -1.97 -13.53
C VAL A 102 7.47 -1.76 -12.93
N MET A 103 7.38 -1.11 -11.77
CA MET A 103 6.10 -0.89 -11.10
C MET A 103 5.16 -0.02 -11.93
N ILE A 104 5.64 1.06 -12.56
CA ILE A 104 4.84 1.93 -13.42
C ILE A 104 4.32 1.16 -14.65
N GLU A 105 5.12 0.27 -15.23
CA GLU A 105 4.69 -0.57 -16.35
C GLU A 105 3.57 -1.52 -15.92
N HIS A 106 3.68 -2.18 -14.79
CA HIS A 106 2.64 -3.04 -14.24
C HIS A 106 1.37 -2.26 -13.88
N ILE A 107 1.49 -1.10 -13.21
CA ILE A 107 0.34 -0.23 -12.87
C ILE A 107 -0.42 0.14 -14.16
N ARG A 108 0.28 0.64 -15.18
CA ARG A 108 -0.33 1.00 -16.46
C ARG A 108 -0.97 -0.19 -17.18
N HIS A 109 -0.42 -1.38 -17.02
CA HIS A 109 -1.02 -2.58 -17.59
C HIS A 109 -2.39 -2.86 -16.96
N PHE A 110 -2.49 -2.83 -15.62
CA PHE A 110 -3.76 -3.01 -14.90
C PHE A 110 -4.77 -1.89 -15.20
N GLU A 111 -4.32 -0.63 -15.27
CA GLU A 111 -5.18 0.51 -15.59
C GLU A 111 -5.85 0.42 -16.97
N ARG A 112 -5.19 -0.22 -17.93
CA ARG A 112 -5.70 -0.41 -19.31
C ARG A 112 -6.67 -1.56 -19.45
N MET A 113 -6.79 -2.42 -18.45
CA MET A 113 -7.73 -3.55 -18.51
C MET A 113 -9.16 -3.05 -18.50
N GLU A 114 -10.03 -3.67 -19.28
CA GLU A 114 -11.45 -3.27 -19.36
C GLU A 114 -12.24 -3.65 -18.10
N HIS A 115 -11.81 -4.68 -17.40
CA HIS A 115 -12.47 -5.19 -16.21
C HIS A 115 -12.24 -4.30 -14.98
N SER A 116 -13.30 -3.75 -14.40
CA SER A 116 -13.23 -2.85 -13.24
C SER A 116 -12.44 -3.44 -12.06
N TYR A 117 -12.64 -4.73 -11.76
CA TYR A 117 -11.93 -5.47 -10.74
C TYR A 117 -10.40 -5.48 -10.94
N LEU A 118 -9.95 -5.61 -12.20
CA LEU A 118 -8.51 -5.60 -12.50
C LEU A 118 -7.92 -4.19 -12.45
N LYS A 119 -8.71 -3.16 -12.78
CA LYS A 119 -8.29 -1.75 -12.62
C LYS A 119 -8.06 -1.39 -11.16
N GLU A 120 -8.88 -1.91 -10.24
CA GLU A 120 -8.70 -1.69 -8.80
C GLU A 120 -7.38 -2.29 -8.29
N ARG A 121 -6.85 -3.33 -8.96
CA ARG A 121 -5.52 -3.89 -8.66
C ARG A 121 -4.35 -2.95 -8.94
N ALA A 122 -4.52 -1.98 -9.84
CA ALA A 122 -3.48 -0.97 -10.08
C ALA A 122 -3.11 -0.20 -8.79
N VAL A 123 -4.10 0.08 -7.95
CA VAL A 123 -3.91 0.75 -6.65
C VAL A 123 -3.08 -0.12 -5.71
N ASP A 124 -3.40 -1.40 -5.62
CA ASP A 124 -2.69 -2.35 -4.77
C ASP A 124 -1.22 -2.50 -5.25
N VAL A 125 -1.01 -2.65 -6.55
CA VAL A 125 0.34 -2.75 -7.14
C VAL A 125 1.14 -1.48 -6.88
N LYS A 126 0.52 -0.32 -6.98
CA LYS A 126 1.14 0.97 -6.66
C LYS A 126 1.55 1.04 -5.19
N ASP A 127 0.69 0.62 -4.27
CA ASP A 127 0.98 0.59 -2.83
C ASP A 127 2.19 -0.30 -2.53
N LEU A 128 2.21 -1.53 -3.06
CA LEU A 128 3.32 -2.45 -2.90
C LEU A 128 4.64 -1.85 -3.40
N GLY A 129 4.65 -1.26 -4.59
CA GLY A 129 5.84 -0.61 -5.14
C GLY A 129 6.31 0.59 -4.34
N THR A 130 5.38 1.40 -3.85
CA THR A 130 5.66 2.56 -2.98
C THR A 130 6.32 2.11 -1.66
N ARG A 131 5.88 1.00 -1.08
CA ARG A 131 6.47 0.41 0.14
C ARG A 131 7.91 -0.05 -0.10
N VAL A 132 8.16 -0.77 -1.19
CA VAL A 132 9.53 -1.20 -1.54
C VAL A 132 10.43 0.01 -1.78
N LEU A 133 9.92 1.06 -2.46
CA LEU A 133 10.66 2.29 -2.68
C LEU A 133 10.98 3.02 -1.36
N ALA A 134 10.05 3.06 -0.42
CA ALA A 134 10.27 3.65 0.89
C ALA A 134 11.43 2.97 1.63
N TYR A 135 11.50 1.64 1.62
CA TYR A 135 12.63 0.90 2.16
C TYR A 135 13.95 1.22 1.47
N LEU A 136 13.95 1.33 0.14
CA LEU A 136 15.15 1.70 -0.64
C LEU A 136 15.63 3.12 -0.36
N GLN A 137 14.72 4.02 -0.04
CA GLN A 137 15.06 5.41 0.28
C GLN A 137 15.55 5.58 1.73
N ALA A 138 15.61 4.50 2.52
CA ALA A 138 15.89 4.54 3.95
C ALA A 138 15.01 5.58 4.67
N ALA A 139 13.81 5.82 4.14
CA ALA A 139 12.81 6.62 4.81
C ALA A 139 12.61 6.01 6.19
N ASN A 140 12.81 6.80 7.23
CA ASN A 140 12.65 6.35 8.60
C ASN A 140 11.31 5.65 8.74
N HIS A 141 11.31 4.35 8.96
CA HIS A 141 10.14 3.64 9.42
C HIS A 141 9.96 4.04 10.89
N GLU A 142 9.43 5.23 11.10
CA GLU A 142 8.93 5.58 12.42
C GLU A 142 7.79 4.61 12.72
N VAL A 143 7.97 3.85 13.81
CA VAL A 143 6.87 3.03 14.34
C VAL A 143 5.76 3.99 14.70
N ARG A 144 4.75 4.04 13.85
CA ARG A 144 3.62 4.95 14.04
C ARG A 144 2.83 4.49 15.25
N VAL A 145 2.76 5.34 16.26
CA VAL A 145 1.93 5.08 17.44
C VAL A 145 0.51 5.54 17.13
N TYR A 146 -0.42 4.61 17.12
CA TYR A 146 -1.84 4.92 16.84
C TYR A 146 -2.58 5.20 18.15
N PRO A 147 -3.36 6.29 18.25
CA PRO A 147 -4.29 6.57 19.35
C PRO A 147 -5.32 5.45 19.54
N ASP A 148 -5.92 5.36 20.75
CA ASP A 148 -6.88 4.30 21.06
C ASP A 148 -8.19 4.36 20.26
N GLN A 149 -8.55 5.49 19.72
CA GLN A 149 -9.72 5.66 18.83
C GLN A 149 -9.26 6.30 17.53
N THR A 150 -8.59 5.53 16.68
CA THR A 150 -8.04 6.00 15.42
C THR A 150 -9.09 6.00 14.33
N ILE A 151 -9.30 7.15 13.69
CA ILE A 151 -9.96 7.26 12.38
C ILE A 151 -8.86 7.45 11.34
N LEU A 152 -8.64 6.45 10.49
CA LEU A 152 -7.65 6.52 9.45
C LEU A 152 -8.17 7.38 8.29
N VAL A 153 -7.37 8.36 7.88
CA VAL A 153 -7.70 9.27 6.77
C VAL A 153 -6.59 9.21 5.74
N GLY A 154 -6.94 8.96 4.48
CA GLY A 154 -5.96 8.89 3.40
C GLY A 154 -6.52 9.35 2.06
N GLU A 155 -5.63 9.71 1.13
CA GLU A 155 -6.03 10.01 -0.24
C GLU A 155 -6.57 8.74 -0.92
N GLU A 156 -5.86 7.64 -0.79
CA GLU A 156 -6.21 6.33 -1.33
C GLU A 156 -5.74 5.26 -0.34
N LEU A 157 -6.70 4.66 0.36
CA LEU A 157 -6.43 3.63 1.36
C LEU A 157 -6.49 2.25 0.74
N THR A 158 -5.63 1.36 1.21
CA THR A 158 -5.52 -0.03 0.75
C THR A 158 -5.79 -1.03 1.90
N ALA A 159 -5.95 -2.30 1.57
CA ALA A 159 -6.09 -3.36 2.57
C ALA A 159 -4.89 -3.40 3.54
N THR A 160 -3.69 -3.13 3.03
CA THR A 160 -2.47 -3.07 3.83
C THR A 160 -2.48 -1.92 4.83
N SER A 161 -3.00 -0.75 4.43
CA SER A 161 -3.16 0.40 5.33
C SER A 161 -4.06 0.09 6.53
N LEU A 162 -5.08 -0.75 6.32
CA LEU A 162 -5.97 -1.20 7.38
C LEU A 162 -5.24 -2.06 8.42
N GLY A 163 -4.46 -3.03 7.95
CA GLY A 163 -3.81 -4.01 8.81
C GLY A 163 -2.58 -3.49 9.57
N GLU A 164 -2.10 -2.28 9.25
CA GLU A 164 -1.04 -1.62 10.03
C GLU A 164 -1.51 -1.11 11.38
N ILE A 165 -2.82 -0.91 11.54
CA ILE A 165 -3.42 -0.40 12.77
C ILE A 165 -3.90 -1.57 13.63
N PRO A 166 -3.53 -1.64 14.92
CA PRO A 166 -4.10 -2.61 15.82
C PRO A 166 -5.63 -2.56 15.78
N ARG A 167 -6.26 -3.73 15.64
CA ARG A 167 -7.70 -3.83 15.40
C ARG A 167 -8.55 -3.08 16.43
N GLU A 168 -8.14 -3.17 17.70
CA GLU A 168 -8.82 -2.54 18.83
C GLU A 168 -8.74 -1.00 18.81
N LYS A 169 -7.82 -0.43 18.04
CA LYS A 169 -7.65 1.02 17.93
C LYS A 169 -8.39 1.64 16.74
N LEU A 170 -8.68 0.85 15.71
CA LEU A 170 -9.32 1.33 14.49
C LEU A 170 -10.83 1.45 14.68
N VAL A 171 -11.37 2.67 14.68
CA VAL A 171 -12.80 2.94 14.85
C VAL A 171 -13.47 3.54 13.62
N GLY A 172 -12.73 4.01 12.64
CA GLY A 172 -13.30 4.60 11.42
C GLY A 172 -12.28 4.75 10.30
N LEU A 173 -12.79 4.97 9.08
CA LEU A 173 -12.01 5.03 7.85
C LEU A 173 -12.56 6.09 6.90
N ILE A 174 -11.69 6.96 6.38
CA ILE A 174 -12.05 7.96 5.38
C ILE A 174 -11.03 7.92 4.24
N SER A 175 -11.49 7.63 3.03
CA SER A 175 -10.68 7.69 1.83
C SER A 175 -11.21 8.74 0.87
N VAL A 176 -10.33 9.64 0.41
CA VAL A 176 -10.69 10.68 -0.56
C VAL A 176 -11.02 10.05 -1.91
N ARG A 177 -10.26 9.03 -2.30
CA ARG A 177 -10.48 8.23 -3.51
C ARG A 177 -11.01 6.85 -3.18
N GLY A 178 -11.37 6.09 -4.21
CA GLY A 178 -11.86 4.73 -4.09
C GLY A 178 -13.38 4.64 -4.09
N SER A 179 -13.86 3.41 -4.14
CA SER A 179 -15.28 3.06 -4.21
C SER A 179 -15.71 2.21 -3.02
N GLY A 180 -17.01 2.12 -2.78
CA GLY A 180 -17.57 1.22 -1.76
C GLY A 180 -17.37 -0.29 -2.06
N ASN A 181 -16.86 -0.62 -3.25
CA ASN A 181 -16.55 -1.99 -3.70
C ASN A 181 -15.04 -2.29 -3.69
N SER A 182 -14.19 -1.33 -3.29
CA SER A 182 -12.75 -1.57 -3.16
C SER A 182 -12.47 -2.60 -2.05
N HIS A 183 -11.32 -3.28 -2.13
CA HIS A 183 -10.94 -4.28 -1.12
C HIS A 183 -10.91 -3.72 0.30
N VAL A 184 -10.40 -2.50 0.45
CA VAL A 184 -10.40 -1.82 1.77
C VAL A 184 -11.81 -1.59 2.30
N ALA A 185 -12.77 -1.25 1.44
CA ALA A 185 -14.17 -1.06 1.85
C ALA A 185 -14.86 -2.38 2.21
N ILE A 186 -14.53 -3.46 1.49
CA ILE A 186 -15.04 -4.81 1.78
C ILE A 186 -14.50 -5.29 3.13
N LEU A 187 -13.19 -5.20 3.35
CA LEU A 187 -12.55 -5.57 4.62
C LEU A 187 -13.08 -4.74 5.78
N ALA A 188 -13.15 -3.41 5.63
CA ALA A 188 -13.71 -2.55 6.68
C ALA A 188 -15.14 -2.91 7.05
N ARG A 189 -15.95 -3.33 6.07
CA ARG A 189 -17.31 -3.81 6.29
C ARG A 189 -17.33 -5.14 7.06
N ALA A 190 -16.48 -6.08 6.69
CA ALA A 190 -16.32 -7.34 7.41
C ALA A 190 -15.89 -7.13 8.85
N MET A 191 -14.99 -6.18 9.07
CA MET A 191 -14.52 -5.76 10.40
C MET A 191 -15.54 -4.92 11.19
N GLY A 192 -16.66 -4.50 10.59
CA GLY A 192 -17.62 -3.62 11.24
C GLY A 192 -17.09 -2.19 11.49
N VAL A 193 -16.11 -1.72 10.71
CA VAL A 193 -15.51 -0.38 10.82
C VAL A 193 -16.27 0.60 9.92
N PRO A 194 -16.92 1.64 10.46
CA PRO A 194 -17.58 2.69 9.68
C PRO A 194 -16.63 3.33 8.68
N THR A 195 -17.05 3.43 7.42
CA THR A 195 -16.16 3.81 6.32
C THR A 195 -16.83 4.77 5.35
N VAL A 196 -16.12 5.84 4.99
CA VAL A 196 -16.49 6.78 3.93
C VAL A 196 -15.46 6.71 2.81
N MET A 197 -15.94 6.40 1.60
CA MET A 197 -15.11 6.32 0.39
C MET A 197 -15.50 7.45 -0.57
N GLY A 198 -14.53 7.93 -1.37
CA GLY A 198 -14.77 8.99 -2.34
C GLY A 198 -15.15 10.32 -1.67
N ALA A 199 -14.51 10.68 -0.58
CA ALA A 199 -14.71 11.92 0.16
C ALA A 199 -13.98 13.10 -0.52
N VAL A 200 -14.30 13.36 -1.79
CA VAL A 200 -13.59 14.33 -2.65
C VAL A 200 -13.63 15.77 -2.15
N ASP A 201 -14.65 16.13 -1.37
CA ASP A 201 -14.79 17.45 -0.78
C ASP A 201 -13.99 17.62 0.52
N LEU A 202 -13.37 16.56 1.02
CA LEU A 202 -12.54 16.63 2.21
C LEU A 202 -11.26 17.41 1.89
N PRO A 203 -10.94 18.48 2.65
CA PRO A 203 -9.71 19.26 2.41
C PRO A 203 -8.48 18.50 2.92
N TYR A 204 -8.25 17.31 2.37
CA TYR A 204 -7.23 16.35 2.80
C TYR A 204 -5.83 16.97 2.94
N ALA A 205 -5.42 17.80 1.96
CA ALA A 205 -4.11 18.45 1.97
C ALA A 205 -3.94 19.46 3.14
N ARG A 206 -5.02 19.83 3.83
CA ARG A 206 -5.00 20.71 5.01
C ARG A 206 -5.17 19.97 6.32
N LEU A 207 -5.44 18.66 6.26
CA LEU A 207 -5.50 17.82 7.45
C LEU A 207 -4.07 17.55 7.91
N GLN A 208 -3.82 17.80 9.17
CA GLN A 208 -2.60 17.40 9.86
C GLN A 208 -2.99 16.46 10.96
N ASP A 209 -2.09 15.53 11.28
CA ASP A 209 -2.25 14.72 12.48
C ASP A 209 -2.39 15.68 13.66
N ARG A 210 -3.47 15.58 14.37
CA ARG A 210 -3.66 16.34 15.62
C ARG A 210 -3.45 15.36 16.77
N GLU A 211 -2.56 15.78 17.66
CA GLU A 211 -2.40 15.16 18.96
C GLU A 211 -3.68 15.24 19.80
#